data_2c5621f29d9c833e957ec7bd535c5910
#
_entry.id   2c5621f29d9c833e957ec7bd535c5910
#
_cell.length_a   1.000
_cell.length_b   1.000
_cell.length_c   1.000
_cell.angle_alpha   90.00
_cell.angle_beta   90.00
_cell.angle_gamma   90.00
#
_symmetry.space_group_name_H-M   'P 1'
#
loop_
_entity.id
_entity.type
_entity.pdbx_description
1 polymer ?
#
loop_
_entity_poly.entity_id
_entity_poly.type
_entity_poly.pdbx_seq_one_letter_code
_entity_poly.pdbx_strand_id
1 'polypeptide(L)'
;DYYASRGLGDVYKRQVVSMMKCEVARMKYIHGTEDFTLDKDSAVTLGKFDGVHMGHQKLISIVEEKAKQNNILAAAFTFDRIPLSICPQRQQHFITTNSERRAFMESLGINALIEYPFTEKLMNTDAGEFIEDIIIRKLRAKVVVVGTDYHFGKGRSGDADMLVKCGPEYGFETIVVEKEKYQDKEISSTYVREELVLGHMETVNVLMGRPYSIEGIVCPGNQFGRKIKIPTMNIYPQESKLLPPNGVYASITQIDGKEYGGVTNIGTKPTVSTDQVIGVETNLFDYEEDAYGKHIKVKLLHFIRPEMKFESIEALSKQMESDAQFSKSMLML
;
A
#
# COMPACT_ATOMS: atom_id res chain seq x y z
N ASP A 1 30.48 4.91 -6.12
CA ASP A 1 29.45 4.12 -5.44
C ASP A 1 28.58 3.34 -6.43
N TYR A 2 29.25 2.40 -7.12
CA TYR A 2 28.71 1.63 -8.24
C TYR A 2 28.07 0.29 -7.83
N TYR A 3 27.95 0.01 -6.54
CA TYR A 3 27.54 -1.31 -6.03
C TYR A 3 26.09 -1.40 -5.50
N ALA A 4 25.39 -0.27 -5.38
CA ALA A 4 24.00 -0.27 -4.88
C ALA A 4 22.95 -0.73 -5.91
N SER A 5 23.26 -0.66 -7.21
CA SER A 5 22.26 -0.96 -8.28
C SER A 5 22.08 -2.45 -8.61
N ARG A 6 23.03 -3.31 -8.22
CA ARG A 6 22.94 -4.76 -8.53
C ARG A 6 21.97 -5.55 -7.62
N GLY A 7 21.67 -5.05 -6.44
CA GLY A 7 20.75 -5.72 -5.50
C GLY A 7 19.27 -5.63 -5.88
N LEU A 8 18.84 -4.57 -6.55
CA LEU A 8 17.44 -4.36 -6.94
C LEU A 8 16.99 -5.33 -8.05
N GLY A 9 17.85 -5.64 -9.01
CA GLY A 9 17.52 -6.56 -10.12
C GLY A 9 17.25 -8.01 -9.68
N ASP A 10 17.96 -8.48 -8.66
CA ASP A 10 17.84 -9.87 -8.19
C ASP A 10 16.62 -10.10 -7.28
N VAL A 11 16.19 -9.09 -6.53
CA VAL A 11 14.96 -9.16 -5.73
C VAL A 11 13.73 -9.21 -6.64
N TYR A 12 13.72 -8.44 -7.73
CA TYR A 12 12.62 -8.47 -8.71
C TYR A 12 12.54 -9.79 -9.48
N LYS A 13 13.66 -10.40 -9.85
CA LYS A 13 13.67 -11.67 -10.61
C LYS A 13 13.17 -12.86 -9.79
N ARG A 14 13.38 -12.89 -8.48
CA ARG A 14 12.92 -13.99 -7.63
C ARG A 14 11.41 -13.99 -7.37
N GLN A 15 10.76 -12.82 -7.39
CA GLN A 15 9.30 -12.73 -7.21
C GLN A 15 8.50 -13.15 -8.45
N VAL A 16 9.06 -13.01 -9.66
CA VAL A 16 8.34 -13.33 -10.91
C VAL A 16 8.28 -14.85 -11.20
N VAL A 17 9.21 -15.64 -10.67
CA VAL A 17 9.30 -17.08 -10.99
C VAL A 17 8.33 -17.96 -10.17
N SER A 18 7.73 -17.46 -9.09
CA SER A 18 6.82 -18.23 -8.22
C SER A 18 5.34 -18.22 -8.64
N MET A 19 4.97 -17.58 -9.74
CA MET A 19 3.58 -17.44 -10.19
C MET A 19 3.14 -18.50 -11.21
N MET A 20 3.49 -19.76 -11.04
CA MET A 20 2.93 -20.84 -11.88
C MET A 20 1.97 -21.72 -11.09
N LYS A 21 0.67 -21.53 -11.40
CA LYS A 21 -0.45 -22.48 -11.27
C LYS A 21 -0.73 -23.10 -9.89
N CYS A 22 -1.51 -22.36 -9.11
CA CYS A 22 -2.55 -22.93 -8.27
C CYS A 22 -3.83 -22.15 -8.56
N GLU A 23 -4.99 -22.78 -8.63
CA GLU A 23 -6.28 -22.05 -8.57
C GLU A 23 -6.28 -21.32 -7.23
N VAL A 24 -5.91 -20.07 -7.24
CA VAL A 24 -5.88 -19.23 -6.04
C VAL A 24 -7.33 -18.99 -5.67
N ALA A 25 -7.83 -19.74 -4.70
CA ALA A 25 -9.11 -19.47 -4.10
C ALA A 25 -9.13 -17.96 -3.71
N ARG A 26 -10.07 -17.21 -4.27
CA ARG A 26 -10.19 -15.77 -4.06
C ARG A 26 -10.22 -15.48 -2.56
N MET A 27 -9.40 -14.54 -2.09
CA MET A 27 -9.32 -14.16 -0.68
C MET A 27 -10.71 -13.82 -0.14
N LYS A 28 -11.10 -14.42 1.00
CA LYS A 28 -12.32 -14.06 1.73
C LYS A 28 -12.14 -12.68 2.34
N TYR A 29 -12.99 -11.74 1.94
CA TYR A 29 -12.96 -10.37 2.43
C TYR A 29 -14.18 -10.10 3.32
N ILE A 30 -13.94 -9.81 4.60
CA ILE A 30 -14.95 -9.50 5.61
C ILE A 30 -14.77 -8.03 6.00
N HIS A 31 -15.80 -7.22 5.75
CA HIS A 31 -15.75 -5.77 5.97
C HIS A 31 -17.08 -5.25 6.51
N GLY A 32 -17.01 -4.27 7.40
CA GLY A 32 -18.17 -3.52 7.89
C GLY A 32 -19.11 -4.29 8.80
N THR A 33 -18.69 -5.45 9.33
CA THR A 33 -19.48 -6.25 10.27
C THR A 33 -18.66 -6.68 11.48
N GLU A 34 -19.30 -6.65 12.66
CA GLU A 34 -18.79 -7.27 13.89
C GLU A 34 -19.17 -8.75 13.98
N ASP A 35 -20.19 -9.18 13.23
CA ASP A 35 -20.72 -10.54 13.23
C ASP A 35 -20.07 -11.37 12.13
N PHE A 36 -19.01 -12.08 12.50
CA PHE A 36 -18.35 -13.08 11.67
C PHE A 36 -17.64 -14.12 12.53
N THR A 37 -17.42 -15.27 11.94
CA THR A 37 -16.52 -16.32 12.44
C THR A 37 -15.85 -16.95 11.23
N LEU A 38 -14.55 -17.21 11.30
CA LEU A 38 -13.87 -17.98 10.28
C LEU A 38 -14.33 -19.44 10.33
N ASP A 39 -14.50 -20.03 9.18
CA ASP A 39 -15.00 -21.42 9.01
C ASP A 39 -13.95 -22.49 9.34
N LYS A 40 -12.66 -22.10 9.35
CA LYS A 40 -11.51 -22.93 9.69
C LYS A 40 -10.62 -22.25 10.71
N ASP A 41 -9.77 -23.01 11.35
CA ASP A 41 -8.70 -22.49 12.19
C ASP A 41 -7.74 -21.63 11.35
N SER A 42 -7.05 -20.69 11.99
CA SER A 42 -6.22 -19.70 11.30
C SER A 42 -4.85 -19.49 11.95
N ALA A 43 -3.89 -19.11 11.12
CA ALA A 43 -2.72 -18.33 11.51
C ALA A 43 -3.05 -16.87 11.18
N VAL A 44 -2.93 -15.96 12.15
CA VAL A 44 -3.38 -14.57 11.99
C VAL A 44 -2.31 -13.57 12.37
N THR A 45 -2.24 -12.47 11.63
CA THR A 45 -1.55 -11.27 12.06
C THR A 45 -2.54 -10.13 12.27
N LEU A 46 -2.27 -9.29 13.30
CA LEU A 46 -3.14 -8.18 13.67
C LEU A 46 -2.38 -6.86 13.57
N GLY A 47 -2.98 -5.86 12.92
CA GLY A 47 -2.34 -4.56 12.76
C GLY A 47 -3.12 -3.59 11.89
N LYS A 48 -2.60 -2.36 11.75
CA LYS A 48 -3.20 -1.35 10.85
C LYS A 48 -2.84 -1.56 9.39
N PHE A 49 -1.69 -2.15 9.13
CA PHE A 49 -1.15 -2.47 7.79
C PHE A 49 -1.19 -1.31 6.80
N ASP A 50 -1.04 -0.08 7.26
CA ASP A 50 -0.96 1.05 6.36
C ASP A 50 0.37 1.05 5.60
N GLY A 51 0.27 1.06 4.27
CA GLY A 51 1.39 0.91 3.35
C GLY A 51 1.86 -0.52 3.12
N VAL A 52 1.50 -1.49 3.97
CA VAL A 52 2.00 -2.89 3.92
C VAL A 52 3.50 -2.91 3.60
N HIS A 53 4.30 -2.17 4.40
CA HIS A 53 5.76 -2.04 4.25
C HIS A 53 6.49 -3.35 4.59
N MET A 54 7.81 -3.41 4.39
CA MET A 54 8.63 -4.62 4.56
C MET A 54 8.41 -5.31 5.91
N GLY A 55 8.29 -4.56 7.02
CA GLY A 55 7.97 -5.15 8.33
C GLY A 55 6.61 -5.84 8.37
N HIS A 56 5.57 -5.27 7.73
CA HIS A 56 4.27 -5.93 7.61
C HIS A 56 4.35 -7.18 6.72
N GLN A 57 5.09 -7.12 5.62
CA GLN A 57 5.28 -8.26 4.72
C GLN A 57 5.98 -9.43 5.41
N LYS A 58 6.93 -9.16 6.31
CA LYS A 58 7.56 -10.20 7.14
C LYS A 58 6.54 -10.91 8.05
N LEU A 59 5.64 -10.16 8.72
CA LEU A 59 4.56 -10.75 9.51
C LEU A 59 3.67 -11.64 8.64
N ILE A 60 3.28 -11.15 7.47
CA ILE A 60 2.41 -11.86 6.53
C ILE A 60 3.09 -13.13 6.00
N SER A 61 4.38 -13.08 5.68
CA SER A 61 5.11 -14.27 5.21
C SER A 61 5.17 -15.39 6.25
N ILE A 62 5.32 -15.03 7.54
CA ILE A 62 5.31 -16.00 8.64
C ILE A 62 3.89 -16.61 8.81
N VAL A 63 2.86 -15.76 8.71
CA VAL A 63 1.46 -16.23 8.76
C VAL A 63 1.19 -17.23 7.62
N GLU A 64 1.59 -16.91 6.42
CA GLU A 64 1.41 -17.73 5.22
C GLU A 64 2.17 -19.08 5.36
N GLU A 65 3.40 -19.04 5.85
CA GLU A 65 4.20 -20.23 6.12
C GLU A 65 3.54 -21.12 7.18
N LYS A 66 3.14 -20.56 8.33
CA LYS A 66 2.48 -21.30 9.42
C LYS A 66 1.12 -21.86 8.99
N ALA A 67 0.38 -21.10 8.19
CA ALA A 67 -0.90 -21.55 7.66
C ALA A 67 -0.73 -22.78 6.75
N LYS A 68 0.27 -22.79 5.88
CA LYS A 68 0.60 -23.95 5.03
C LYS A 68 1.06 -25.16 5.86
N GLN A 69 1.97 -24.95 6.82
CA GLN A 69 2.48 -26.02 7.67
C GLN A 69 1.38 -26.73 8.47
N ASN A 70 0.39 -25.98 8.94
CA ASN A 70 -0.68 -26.51 9.78
C ASN A 70 -1.99 -26.80 9.01
N ASN A 71 -2.04 -26.55 7.71
CA ASN A 71 -3.23 -26.68 6.86
C ASN A 71 -4.44 -25.89 7.38
N ILE A 72 -4.19 -24.64 7.79
CA ILE A 72 -5.17 -23.67 8.31
C ILE A 72 -5.19 -22.41 7.44
N LEU A 73 -6.10 -21.44 7.71
CA LEU A 73 -6.19 -20.21 6.94
C LEU A 73 -5.06 -19.24 7.28
N ALA A 74 -4.49 -18.59 6.27
CA ALA A 74 -3.67 -17.41 6.45
C ALA A 74 -4.59 -16.18 6.54
N ALA A 75 -4.66 -15.54 7.72
CA ALA A 75 -5.59 -14.44 7.99
C ALA A 75 -4.85 -13.16 8.39
N ALA A 76 -5.41 -12.03 7.99
CA ALA A 76 -5.01 -10.72 8.48
C ALA A 76 -6.22 -10.00 9.07
N PHE A 77 -6.05 -9.48 10.29
CA PHE A 77 -7.05 -8.69 10.98
C PHE A 77 -6.60 -7.24 11.07
N THR A 78 -7.37 -6.36 10.51
CA THR A 78 -7.14 -4.91 10.52
C THR A 78 -8.43 -4.17 10.85
N PHE A 79 -8.31 -2.87 11.02
CA PHE A 79 -9.47 -2.04 11.27
C PHE A 79 -9.88 -1.29 10.01
N ASP A 80 -11.17 -1.09 9.86
CA ASP A 80 -11.69 -0.08 8.98
C ASP A 80 -11.25 1.31 9.45
N ARG A 81 -11.50 2.33 8.64
CA ARG A 81 -11.14 3.71 9.00
C ARG A 81 -11.81 4.08 10.32
N ILE A 82 -11.03 4.56 11.29
CA ILE A 82 -11.60 5.08 12.52
C ILE A 82 -12.39 6.35 12.16
N PRO A 83 -13.69 6.42 12.45
CA PRO A 83 -14.49 7.61 12.19
C PRO A 83 -13.91 8.85 12.86
N LEU A 84 -13.96 10.01 12.20
CA LEU A 84 -13.54 11.29 12.78
C LEU A 84 -14.35 11.66 14.03
N SER A 85 -15.59 11.18 14.13
CA SER A 85 -16.43 11.31 15.32
C SER A 85 -15.83 10.65 16.56
N ILE A 86 -15.04 9.58 16.36
CA ILE A 86 -14.36 8.85 17.47
C ILE A 86 -12.97 9.46 17.75
N CYS A 87 -12.26 9.91 16.70
CA CYS A 87 -10.93 10.49 16.84
C CYS A 87 -10.74 11.69 15.89
N PRO A 88 -11.18 12.91 16.27
CA PRO A 88 -11.13 14.10 15.41
C PRO A 88 -9.74 14.52 14.97
N GLN A 89 -8.71 14.21 15.77
CA GLN A 89 -7.31 14.59 15.51
C GLN A 89 -6.57 13.55 14.62
N ARG A 90 -7.28 12.56 14.10
CA ARG A 90 -6.65 11.48 13.38
C ARG A 90 -6.19 11.91 12.00
N GLN A 91 -5.12 11.26 11.57
CA GLN A 91 -4.60 11.33 10.23
C GLN A 91 -5.63 10.86 9.19
N GLN A 92 -5.96 11.74 8.23
CA GLN A 92 -6.99 11.50 7.21
C GLN A 92 -6.45 10.79 5.96
N HIS A 93 -5.12 10.83 5.76
CA HIS A 93 -4.50 10.27 4.56
C HIS A 93 -3.74 8.97 4.88
N PHE A 94 -3.82 8.00 3.99
CA PHE A 94 -3.23 6.68 4.12
C PHE A 94 -2.21 6.42 3.00
N ILE A 95 -1.13 5.72 3.32
CA ILE A 95 -0.10 5.32 2.34
C ILE A 95 -0.75 4.45 1.25
N THR A 96 -1.65 3.55 1.65
CA THR A 96 -2.44 2.72 0.73
C THR A 96 -3.92 2.88 0.98
N THR A 97 -4.71 2.89 -0.09
CA THR A 97 -6.17 2.79 0.01
C THR A 97 -6.57 1.39 0.48
N ASN A 98 -7.82 1.20 0.93
CA ASN A 98 -8.30 -0.13 1.33
C ASN A 98 -8.26 -1.12 0.15
N SER A 99 -8.58 -0.67 -1.07
CA SER A 99 -8.51 -1.50 -2.27
C SER A 99 -7.08 -1.93 -2.61
N GLU A 100 -6.12 -1.00 -2.58
CA GLU A 100 -4.70 -1.29 -2.80
C GLU A 100 -4.16 -2.25 -1.72
N ARG A 101 -4.50 -2.02 -0.44
CA ARG A 101 -4.11 -2.88 0.68
C ARG A 101 -4.64 -4.30 0.50
N ARG A 102 -5.93 -4.42 0.18
CA ARG A 102 -6.59 -5.72 -0.06
C ARG A 102 -5.94 -6.48 -1.20
N ALA A 103 -5.78 -5.85 -2.37
CA ALA A 103 -5.18 -6.49 -3.53
C ALA A 103 -3.73 -6.94 -3.25
N PHE A 104 -2.97 -6.14 -2.51
CA PHE A 104 -1.60 -6.49 -2.19
C PHE A 104 -1.52 -7.63 -1.15
N MET A 105 -2.36 -7.64 -0.10
CA MET A 105 -2.43 -8.74 0.87
C MET A 105 -2.84 -10.06 0.21
N GLU A 106 -3.80 -10.02 -0.71
CA GLU A 106 -4.18 -11.19 -1.52
C GLU A 106 -2.99 -11.75 -2.30
N SER A 107 -2.19 -10.87 -2.91
CA SER A 107 -0.97 -11.27 -3.66
C SER A 107 0.14 -11.84 -2.76
N LEU A 108 0.11 -11.56 -1.46
CA LEU A 108 1.02 -12.11 -0.45
C LEU A 108 0.53 -13.43 0.17
N GLY A 109 -0.57 -14.01 -0.34
CA GLY A 109 -1.07 -15.30 0.10
C GLY A 109 -2.04 -15.27 1.29
N ILE A 110 -2.54 -14.10 1.71
CA ILE A 110 -3.60 -14.02 2.70
C ILE A 110 -4.90 -14.61 2.12
N ASN A 111 -5.49 -15.56 2.84
CA ASN A 111 -6.74 -16.23 2.45
C ASN A 111 -7.98 -15.54 3.02
N ALA A 112 -7.85 -14.86 4.17
CA ALA A 112 -8.92 -14.11 4.80
C ALA A 112 -8.42 -12.74 5.29
N LEU A 113 -9.02 -11.66 4.80
CA LEU A 113 -8.78 -10.29 5.29
C LEU A 113 -10.02 -9.80 6.01
N ILE A 114 -9.87 -9.43 7.27
CA ILE A 114 -10.90 -8.87 8.11
C ILE A 114 -10.62 -7.39 8.33
N GLU A 115 -11.46 -6.52 7.77
CA GLU A 115 -11.48 -5.09 8.06
C GLU A 115 -12.61 -4.81 9.07
N TYR A 116 -12.27 -4.94 10.35
CA TYR A 116 -13.22 -4.86 11.45
C TYR A 116 -13.65 -3.41 11.71
N PRO A 117 -14.94 -3.13 11.96
CA PRO A 117 -15.41 -1.80 12.29
C PRO A 117 -14.73 -1.27 13.58
N PHE A 118 -14.17 -0.05 13.50
CA PHE A 118 -13.62 0.58 14.70
C PHE A 118 -14.72 1.36 15.41
N THR A 119 -15.31 0.75 16.43
CA THR A 119 -16.43 1.29 17.20
C THR A 119 -15.98 1.73 18.60
N GLU A 120 -16.80 2.55 19.29
CA GLU A 120 -16.57 2.88 20.69
C GLU A 120 -16.56 1.64 21.58
N LYS A 121 -17.36 0.63 21.26
CA LYS A 121 -17.36 -0.66 21.95
C LYS A 121 -15.99 -1.31 21.85
N LEU A 122 -15.45 -1.45 20.64
CA LEU A 122 -14.12 -2.03 20.42
C LEU A 122 -13.02 -1.24 21.13
N MET A 123 -13.08 0.09 21.11
CA MET A 123 -12.12 0.96 21.78
C MET A 123 -12.12 0.76 23.31
N ASN A 124 -13.27 0.38 23.88
CA ASN A 124 -13.43 0.12 25.31
C ASN A 124 -13.35 -1.37 25.68
N THR A 125 -13.12 -2.27 24.72
CA THR A 125 -12.97 -3.70 24.94
C THR A 125 -11.69 -3.97 25.73
N ASP A 126 -11.81 -4.70 26.80
CA ASP A 126 -10.71 -5.16 27.63
C ASP A 126 -9.77 -6.11 26.87
N ALA A 127 -8.50 -6.20 27.27
CA ALA A 127 -7.53 -7.03 26.56
C ALA A 127 -7.89 -8.54 26.63
N GLY A 128 -8.38 -9.02 27.77
CA GLY A 128 -8.84 -10.41 27.90
C GLY A 128 -10.05 -10.69 27.03
N GLU A 129 -11.05 -9.81 27.06
CA GLU A 129 -12.24 -9.91 26.19
C GLU A 129 -11.87 -9.89 24.70
N PHE A 130 -10.89 -9.08 24.31
CA PHE A 130 -10.39 -9.05 22.92
C PHE A 130 -9.77 -10.40 22.53
N ILE A 131 -8.99 -11.03 23.42
CA ILE A 131 -8.42 -12.37 23.16
C ILE A 131 -9.55 -13.38 22.97
N GLU A 132 -10.49 -13.44 23.90
CA GLU A 132 -11.56 -14.44 23.87
C GLU A 132 -12.53 -14.26 22.69
N ASP A 133 -13.00 -13.02 22.46
CA ASP A 133 -13.99 -12.77 21.41
C ASP A 133 -13.35 -12.73 20.01
N ILE A 134 -12.27 -11.95 19.85
CA ILE A 134 -11.72 -11.71 18.50
C ILE A 134 -10.74 -12.84 18.13
N ILE A 135 -9.73 -13.10 18.97
CA ILE A 135 -8.66 -14.03 18.58
C ILE A 135 -9.17 -15.48 18.58
N ILE A 136 -9.89 -15.88 19.63
CA ILE A 136 -10.31 -17.29 19.80
C ILE A 136 -11.61 -17.56 19.07
N ARG A 137 -12.68 -16.84 19.39
CA ARG A 137 -14.01 -17.17 18.89
C ARG A 137 -14.19 -16.81 17.41
N LYS A 138 -13.83 -15.58 17.02
CA LYS A 138 -14.07 -15.08 15.66
C LYS A 138 -12.99 -15.50 14.68
N LEU A 139 -11.72 -15.33 15.01
CA LEU A 139 -10.59 -15.65 14.14
C LEU A 139 -10.18 -17.12 14.22
N ARG A 140 -10.60 -17.86 15.26
CA ARG A 140 -10.22 -19.27 15.51
C ARG A 140 -8.71 -19.46 15.40
N ALA A 141 -7.94 -18.51 15.98
CA ALA A 141 -6.51 -18.49 15.83
C ALA A 141 -5.83 -19.68 16.54
N LYS A 142 -4.95 -20.37 15.84
CA LYS A 142 -4.01 -21.35 16.37
C LYS A 142 -2.59 -20.81 16.37
N VAL A 143 -2.32 -19.81 15.55
CA VAL A 143 -1.06 -19.08 15.53
C VAL A 143 -1.36 -17.60 15.43
N VAL A 144 -0.75 -16.80 16.30
CA VAL A 144 -0.85 -15.33 16.33
C VAL A 144 0.54 -14.77 16.07
N VAL A 145 0.70 -13.96 15.01
CA VAL A 145 1.97 -13.35 14.61
C VAL A 145 1.87 -11.84 14.76
N VAL A 146 2.70 -11.25 15.62
CA VAL A 146 2.67 -9.82 15.92
C VAL A 146 4.08 -9.24 16.01
N GLY A 147 4.20 -7.92 15.82
CA GLY A 147 5.46 -7.21 16.07
C GLY A 147 5.68 -6.98 17.56
N THR A 148 6.93 -6.70 17.95
CA THR A 148 7.33 -6.37 19.34
C THR A 148 6.61 -5.16 19.92
N ASP A 149 6.10 -4.25 19.09
CA ASP A 149 5.37 -3.04 19.51
C ASP A 149 3.84 -3.18 19.41
N TYR A 150 3.34 -4.39 19.21
CA TYR A 150 1.90 -4.62 19.11
C TYR A 150 1.19 -4.41 20.44
N HIS A 151 0.11 -3.63 20.40
CA HIS A 151 -0.76 -3.38 21.54
C HIS A 151 -2.22 -3.44 21.12
N PHE A 152 -3.05 -3.89 22.06
CA PHE A 152 -4.49 -4.03 21.87
C PHE A 152 -5.27 -3.77 23.18
N GLY A 153 -6.59 -3.83 23.09
CA GLY A 153 -7.46 -3.59 24.24
C GLY A 153 -7.53 -2.11 24.66
N LYS A 154 -8.43 -1.84 25.58
CA LYS A 154 -8.67 -0.50 26.13
C LYS A 154 -7.41 0.12 26.69
N GLY A 155 -7.08 1.34 26.24
CA GLY A 155 -5.91 2.05 26.72
C GLY A 155 -4.58 1.36 26.40
N ARG A 156 -4.54 0.43 25.43
CA ARG A 156 -3.36 -0.37 25.08
C ARG A 156 -2.89 -1.28 26.21
N SER A 157 -3.84 -1.81 27.01
CA SER A 157 -3.55 -2.65 28.18
C SER A 157 -3.01 -4.03 27.83
N GLY A 158 -3.25 -4.54 26.62
CA GLY A 158 -2.67 -5.77 26.10
C GLY A 158 -1.46 -5.49 25.19
N ASP A 159 -0.49 -6.38 25.20
CA ASP A 159 0.74 -6.33 24.41
C ASP A 159 1.16 -7.71 23.91
N ALA A 160 2.28 -7.78 23.20
CA ALA A 160 2.82 -9.03 22.66
C ALA A 160 3.17 -10.04 23.78
N ASP A 161 3.69 -9.57 24.92
CA ASP A 161 4.05 -10.43 26.06
C ASP A 161 2.80 -11.06 26.69
N MET A 162 1.70 -10.34 26.77
CA MET A 162 0.43 -10.88 27.21
C MET A 162 -0.04 -12.02 26.31
N LEU A 163 0.05 -11.86 24.98
CA LEU A 163 -0.30 -12.92 24.03
C LEU A 163 0.59 -14.16 24.21
N VAL A 164 1.89 -13.98 24.44
CA VAL A 164 2.83 -15.08 24.69
C VAL A 164 2.45 -15.83 25.97
N LYS A 165 2.09 -15.12 27.04
CA LYS A 165 1.72 -15.73 28.33
C LYS A 165 0.39 -16.46 28.27
N CYS A 166 -0.62 -15.85 27.62
CA CYS A 166 -1.96 -16.42 27.57
C CYS A 166 -2.11 -17.51 26.50
N GLY A 167 -1.30 -17.48 25.44
CA GLY A 167 -1.42 -18.37 24.31
C GLY A 167 -1.57 -19.86 24.66
N PRO A 168 -0.72 -20.43 25.53
CA PRO A 168 -0.84 -21.84 25.92
C PRO A 168 -2.16 -22.20 26.60
N GLU A 169 -2.70 -21.30 27.42
CA GLU A 169 -3.98 -21.48 28.10
C GLU A 169 -5.17 -21.46 27.15
N TYR A 170 -5.13 -20.55 26.18
CA TYR A 170 -6.17 -20.39 25.16
C TYR A 170 -5.98 -21.30 23.93
N GLY A 171 -4.89 -22.05 23.85
CA GLY A 171 -4.63 -23.03 22.81
C GLY A 171 -4.14 -22.44 21.47
N PHE A 172 -3.36 -21.34 21.52
CA PHE A 172 -2.65 -20.76 20.36
C PHE A 172 -1.16 -20.53 20.64
N GLU A 173 -0.35 -20.59 19.60
CA GLU A 173 1.06 -20.18 19.58
C GLU A 173 1.16 -18.69 19.29
N THR A 174 2.01 -17.93 20.01
CA THR A 174 2.34 -16.55 19.66
C THR A 174 3.76 -16.46 19.12
N ILE A 175 3.91 -15.84 17.96
CA ILE A 175 5.21 -15.53 17.35
C ILE A 175 5.40 -14.02 17.38
N VAL A 176 6.39 -13.56 18.15
CA VAL A 176 6.76 -12.14 18.22
C VAL A 176 7.92 -11.89 17.26
N VAL A 177 7.74 -10.93 16.37
CA VAL A 177 8.68 -10.67 15.27
C VAL A 177 9.36 -9.33 15.49
N GLU A 178 10.69 -9.36 15.48
CA GLU A 178 11.52 -8.17 15.52
C GLU A 178 11.31 -7.29 14.27
N LYS A 179 11.35 -5.98 14.48
CA LYS A 179 11.18 -4.99 13.42
C LYS A 179 12.32 -5.06 12.41
N GLU A 180 11.97 -4.96 11.15
CA GLU A 180 12.94 -4.73 10.08
C GLU A 180 13.53 -3.34 10.16
N LYS A 181 14.80 -3.19 9.76
CA LYS A 181 15.52 -1.93 9.75
C LYS A 181 16.04 -1.60 8.35
N TYR A 182 16.07 -0.32 8.06
CA TYR A 182 16.76 0.25 6.91
C TYR A 182 17.66 1.39 7.39
N GLN A 183 18.98 1.33 7.11
CA GLN A 183 19.98 2.30 7.59
C GLN A 183 19.85 2.59 9.10
N ASP A 184 19.82 1.55 9.92
CA ASP A 184 19.69 1.58 11.39
C ASP A 184 18.36 2.17 11.93
N LYS A 185 17.43 2.63 11.09
CA LYS A 185 16.10 3.10 11.48
C LYS A 185 15.05 2.00 11.27
N GLU A 186 14.19 1.79 12.25
CA GLU A 186 13.09 0.82 12.15
C GLU A 186 12.12 1.17 11.03
N ILE A 187 11.79 0.19 10.19
CA ILE A 187 10.78 0.36 9.13
C ILE A 187 9.40 0.40 9.77
N SER A 188 8.69 1.51 9.54
CA SER A 188 7.35 1.75 10.08
C SER A 188 6.51 2.58 9.09
N SER A 189 5.19 2.57 9.25
CA SER A 189 4.31 3.45 8.47
C SER A 189 4.65 4.93 8.66
N THR A 190 5.13 5.32 9.84
CA THR A 190 5.59 6.69 10.11
C THR A 190 6.81 7.03 9.27
N TYR A 191 7.80 6.16 9.22
CA TYR A 191 9.00 6.37 8.40
C TYR A 191 8.66 6.45 6.91
N VAL A 192 7.83 5.53 6.41
CA VAL A 192 7.35 5.60 5.00
C VAL A 192 6.66 6.93 4.69
N ARG A 193 5.84 7.47 5.62
CA ARG A 193 5.16 8.75 5.44
C ARG A 193 6.11 9.92 5.39
N GLU A 194 7.07 9.97 6.31
CA GLU A 194 8.08 11.01 6.36
C GLU A 194 8.81 11.12 5.01
N GLU A 195 9.29 9.98 4.49
CA GLU A 195 10.00 9.92 3.22
C GLU A 195 9.09 10.24 2.02
N LEU A 196 7.83 9.76 2.06
CA LEU A 196 6.86 10.02 0.99
C LEU A 196 6.53 11.51 0.86
N VAL A 197 6.31 12.20 1.99
CA VAL A 197 6.02 13.65 2.02
C VAL A 197 7.21 14.48 1.56
N LEU A 198 8.42 13.99 1.74
CA LEU A 198 9.65 14.61 1.23
C LEU A 198 9.93 14.30 -0.24
N GLY A 199 9.22 13.36 -0.84
CA GLY A 199 9.40 12.94 -2.23
C GLY A 199 10.62 12.02 -2.45
N HIS A 200 11.16 11.43 -1.40
CA HIS A 200 12.29 10.50 -1.47
C HIS A 200 11.83 9.12 -1.94
N MET A 201 11.41 9.05 -3.21
CA MET A 201 10.70 7.88 -3.76
C MET A 201 11.54 6.60 -3.71
N GLU A 202 12.86 6.67 -3.89
CA GLU A 202 13.75 5.52 -3.82
C GLU A 202 13.72 4.91 -2.41
N THR A 203 13.82 5.74 -1.38
CA THR A 203 13.72 5.28 0.01
C THR A 203 12.34 4.70 0.30
N VAL A 204 11.27 5.40 -0.12
CA VAL A 204 9.88 4.91 0.01
C VAL A 204 9.74 3.52 -0.61
N ASN A 205 10.26 3.33 -1.82
CA ASN A 205 10.14 2.06 -2.56
C ASN A 205 10.92 0.93 -1.88
N VAL A 206 12.09 1.22 -1.29
CA VAL A 206 12.84 0.27 -0.47
C VAL A 206 12.07 -0.09 0.79
N LEU A 207 11.58 0.89 1.56
CA LEU A 207 10.82 0.66 2.79
C LEU A 207 9.53 -0.14 2.55
N MET A 208 8.89 0.07 1.40
CA MET A 208 7.69 -0.64 0.99
C MET A 208 7.99 -2.00 0.34
N GLY A 209 9.25 -2.28 -0.06
CA GLY A 209 9.62 -3.49 -0.81
C GLY A 209 8.98 -3.56 -2.20
N ARG A 210 8.42 -2.45 -2.67
CA ARG A 210 7.79 -2.29 -3.99
C ARG A 210 7.65 -0.81 -4.33
N PRO A 211 7.48 -0.45 -5.61
CA PRO A 211 7.17 0.92 -5.99
C PRO A 211 5.87 1.41 -5.33
N TYR A 212 5.92 2.63 -4.78
CA TYR A 212 4.73 3.33 -4.37
C TYR A 212 3.85 3.59 -5.58
N SER A 213 2.54 3.33 -5.46
CA SER A 213 1.64 3.43 -6.60
C SER A 213 0.38 4.22 -6.28
N ILE A 214 -0.19 4.80 -7.34
CA ILE A 214 -1.47 5.50 -7.35
C ILE A 214 -2.35 4.82 -8.40
N GLU A 215 -3.56 4.44 -8.03
CA GLU A 215 -4.49 3.74 -8.92
C GLU A 215 -5.73 4.59 -9.18
N GLY A 216 -6.28 4.47 -10.38
CA GLY A 216 -7.52 5.16 -10.74
C GLY A 216 -8.04 4.81 -12.12
N ILE A 217 -9.24 5.29 -12.42
CA ILE A 217 -9.85 5.19 -13.75
C ILE A 217 -9.39 6.40 -14.57
N VAL A 218 -8.95 6.15 -15.80
CA VAL A 218 -8.56 7.22 -16.73
C VAL A 218 -9.78 8.06 -17.11
N CYS A 219 -9.71 9.34 -16.78
CA CYS A 219 -10.76 10.31 -17.06
C CYS A 219 -10.29 11.35 -18.09
N PRO A 220 -11.22 12.01 -18.80
CA PRO A 220 -10.89 13.14 -19.66
C PRO A 220 -10.21 14.27 -18.86
N GLY A 221 -9.07 14.75 -19.34
CA GLY A 221 -8.39 15.95 -18.83
C GLY A 221 -8.59 17.14 -19.78
N ASN A 222 -7.82 18.22 -19.56
CA ASN A 222 -7.88 19.44 -20.38
C ASN A 222 -7.40 19.25 -21.84
N GLN A 223 -6.98 18.06 -22.22
CA GLN A 223 -6.52 17.66 -23.56
C GLN A 223 -5.39 18.55 -24.13
N PHE A 224 -4.70 19.33 -23.27
CA PHE A 224 -3.63 20.23 -23.71
C PHE A 224 -2.45 19.45 -24.30
N GLY A 225 -2.13 18.28 -23.72
CA GLY A 225 -1.08 17.39 -24.21
C GLY A 225 -1.27 16.93 -25.67
N ARG A 226 -2.53 16.78 -26.13
CA ARG A 226 -2.82 16.46 -27.55
C ARG A 226 -2.39 17.57 -28.49
N LYS A 227 -2.50 18.86 -28.07
CA LYS A 227 -2.10 20.00 -28.89
C LYS A 227 -0.59 20.05 -29.11
N ILE A 228 0.18 19.57 -28.15
CA ILE A 228 1.66 19.52 -28.20
C ILE A 228 2.19 18.13 -28.58
N LYS A 229 1.33 17.21 -29.04
CA LYS A 229 1.67 15.83 -29.45
C LYS A 229 2.27 14.97 -28.32
N ILE A 230 1.99 15.30 -27.07
CA ILE A 230 2.37 14.52 -25.87
C ILE A 230 1.08 14.16 -25.12
N PRO A 231 0.37 13.11 -25.55
CA PRO A 231 -0.89 12.73 -24.92
C PRO A 231 -0.66 12.27 -23.48
N THR A 232 -1.54 12.69 -22.58
CA THR A 232 -1.49 12.34 -21.17
C THR A 232 -2.79 11.69 -20.72
N MET A 233 -2.69 10.75 -19.80
CA MET A 233 -3.81 10.13 -19.09
C MET A 233 -3.99 10.82 -17.74
N ASN A 234 -5.25 11.09 -17.39
CA ASN A 234 -5.56 11.74 -16.12
C ASN A 234 -6.29 10.76 -15.21
N ILE A 235 -5.84 10.63 -13.96
CA ILE A 235 -6.57 9.95 -12.91
C ILE A 235 -6.70 10.88 -11.69
N TYR A 236 -7.77 10.70 -10.94
CA TYR A 236 -8.00 11.37 -9.68
C TYR A 236 -7.95 10.35 -8.55
N PRO A 237 -6.90 10.37 -7.72
CA PRO A 237 -6.78 9.45 -6.59
C PRO A 237 -7.87 9.72 -5.55
N GLN A 238 -8.16 8.70 -4.73
CA GLN A 238 -9.06 8.89 -3.60
C GLN A 238 -8.52 9.97 -2.67
N GLU A 239 -9.38 10.86 -2.18
CA GLU A 239 -9.01 11.97 -1.28
C GLU A 239 -8.19 11.52 -0.07
N SER A 240 -8.47 10.35 0.44
CA SER A 240 -7.74 9.76 1.57
C SER A 240 -6.38 9.15 1.21
N LYS A 241 -5.97 9.14 -0.06
CA LYS A 241 -4.64 8.67 -0.47
C LYS A 241 -3.59 9.72 -0.11
N LEU A 242 -2.55 9.31 0.63
CA LEU A 242 -1.40 10.17 0.87
C LEU A 242 -0.58 10.27 -0.42
N LEU A 243 -0.43 11.47 -0.93
CA LEU A 243 0.36 11.73 -2.12
C LEU A 243 1.74 12.31 -1.76
N PRO A 244 2.77 12.06 -2.57
CA PRO A 244 4.05 12.76 -2.46
C PRO A 244 3.90 14.22 -2.93
N PRO A 245 4.93 15.05 -2.83
CA PRO A 245 4.88 16.46 -3.25
C PRO A 245 4.41 16.64 -4.69
N ASN A 246 3.77 17.76 -4.97
CA ASN A 246 3.48 18.16 -6.34
C ASN A 246 4.77 18.25 -7.15
N GLY A 247 4.75 17.71 -8.38
CA GLY A 247 5.92 17.69 -9.25
C GLY A 247 5.90 16.56 -10.27
N VAL A 248 7.03 16.39 -10.91
CA VAL A 248 7.23 15.46 -12.01
C VAL A 248 8.04 14.27 -11.55
N TYR A 249 7.61 13.07 -11.95
CA TYR A 249 8.16 11.79 -11.52
C TYR A 249 8.47 10.89 -12.72
N ALA A 250 9.58 10.16 -12.66
CA ALA A 250 9.77 8.98 -13.49
C ALA A 250 8.86 7.87 -12.98
N SER A 251 8.12 7.22 -13.88
CA SER A 251 7.08 6.28 -13.51
C SER A 251 6.97 5.10 -14.46
N ILE A 252 6.40 4.00 -13.94
CA ILE A 252 5.92 2.88 -14.73
C ILE A 252 4.42 2.78 -14.51
N THR A 253 3.66 2.74 -15.59
CA THR A 253 2.20 2.59 -15.52
C THR A 253 1.79 1.20 -16.02
N GLN A 254 1.03 0.51 -15.19
CA GLN A 254 0.39 -0.75 -15.57
C GLN A 254 -1.01 -0.48 -16.09
N ILE A 255 -1.30 -0.99 -17.30
CA ILE A 255 -2.59 -0.92 -17.98
C ILE A 255 -2.83 -2.24 -18.72
N ASP A 256 -4.00 -2.85 -18.55
CA ASP A 256 -4.37 -4.14 -19.17
C ASP A 256 -3.31 -5.24 -19.00
N GLY A 257 -2.67 -5.28 -17.81
CA GLY A 257 -1.64 -6.27 -17.47
C GLY A 257 -0.25 -6.02 -18.06
N LYS A 258 -0.07 -4.98 -18.88
CA LYS A 258 1.22 -4.56 -19.46
C LYS A 258 1.78 -3.35 -18.71
N GLU A 259 3.10 -3.21 -18.73
CA GLU A 259 3.81 -2.08 -18.10
C GLU A 259 4.45 -1.19 -19.16
N TYR A 260 4.29 0.12 -18.97
CA TYR A 260 4.82 1.16 -19.85
C TYR A 260 5.60 2.17 -19.00
N GLY A 261 6.82 2.49 -19.42
CA GLY A 261 7.56 3.60 -18.83
C GLY A 261 6.89 4.93 -19.16
N GLY A 262 7.09 5.93 -18.32
CA GLY A 262 6.47 7.22 -18.54
C GLY A 262 6.96 8.31 -17.61
N VAL A 263 6.36 9.49 -17.77
CA VAL A 263 6.52 10.64 -16.90
C VAL A 263 5.17 11.01 -16.31
N THR A 264 5.13 11.17 -15.00
CA THR A 264 3.91 11.51 -14.26
C THR A 264 4.04 12.86 -13.58
N ASN A 265 3.08 13.75 -13.78
CA ASN A 265 2.91 14.98 -13.02
C ASN A 265 1.82 14.80 -11.98
N ILE A 266 2.13 15.14 -10.73
CA ILE A 266 1.17 15.28 -9.63
C ILE A 266 1.01 16.77 -9.36
N GLY A 267 -0.21 17.28 -9.46
CA GLY A 267 -0.42 18.70 -9.32
C GLY A 267 -1.86 19.08 -9.06
N THR A 268 -2.04 20.29 -8.55
CA THR A 268 -3.36 20.86 -8.27
C THR A 268 -4.02 21.31 -9.56
N LYS A 269 -5.22 20.83 -9.82
CA LYS A 269 -6.01 21.24 -11.00
C LYS A 269 -7.17 22.13 -10.56
N PRO A 270 -7.37 23.30 -11.23
CA PRO A 270 -8.57 24.10 -11.00
C PRO A 270 -9.79 23.30 -11.47
N THR A 271 -10.76 23.15 -10.59
CA THR A 271 -12.09 22.61 -10.93
C THR A 271 -13.06 23.76 -11.17
N VAL A 272 -14.22 23.47 -11.78
CA VAL A 272 -15.31 24.44 -11.97
C VAL A 272 -15.90 24.90 -10.62
N SER A 273 -15.73 24.09 -9.55
CA SER A 273 -15.99 24.44 -8.15
C SER A 273 -14.70 25.00 -7.52
N THR A 274 -14.83 25.80 -6.48
CA THR A 274 -13.72 26.43 -5.73
C THR A 274 -12.75 25.44 -5.09
N ASP A 275 -13.02 24.14 -5.16
CA ASP A 275 -12.20 23.08 -4.58
C ASP A 275 -11.02 22.73 -5.48
N GLN A 276 -9.82 22.76 -4.91
CA GLN A 276 -8.61 22.33 -5.59
C GLN A 276 -8.48 20.81 -5.49
N VAL A 277 -8.60 20.10 -6.62
CA VAL A 277 -8.41 18.65 -6.68
C VAL A 277 -7.00 18.33 -7.17
N ILE A 278 -6.31 17.44 -6.46
CA ILE A 278 -5.02 16.95 -6.93
C ILE A 278 -5.27 15.91 -8.03
N GLY A 279 -4.71 16.17 -9.20
CA GLY A 279 -4.72 15.25 -10.34
C GLY A 279 -3.37 14.59 -10.53
N VAL A 280 -3.39 13.38 -11.06
CA VAL A 280 -2.22 12.63 -11.51
C VAL A 280 -2.33 12.50 -13.01
N GLU A 281 -1.38 13.07 -13.71
CA GLU A 281 -1.33 13.14 -15.16
C GLU A 281 -0.08 12.41 -15.66
N THR A 282 -0.24 11.34 -16.42
CA THR A 282 0.88 10.52 -16.89
C THR A 282 0.94 10.48 -18.41
N ASN A 283 2.14 10.68 -18.96
CA ASN A 283 2.50 10.43 -20.34
C ASN A 283 3.23 9.09 -20.41
N LEU A 284 2.75 8.16 -21.23
CA LEU A 284 3.35 6.85 -21.41
C LEU A 284 4.21 6.82 -22.67
N PHE A 285 5.35 6.17 -22.57
CA PHE A 285 6.19 5.89 -23.75
C PHE A 285 5.60 4.74 -24.53
N ASP A 286 5.59 4.87 -25.85
CA ASP A 286 5.19 3.81 -26.79
C ASP A 286 3.77 3.25 -26.57
N TYR A 287 2.84 4.10 -26.08
CA TYR A 287 1.44 3.77 -25.89
C TYR A 287 0.56 4.65 -26.80
N GLU A 288 -0.16 4.04 -27.73
CA GLU A 288 -0.95 4.74 -28.75
C GLU A 288 -2.47 4.46 -28.65
N GLU A 289 -2.87 3.53 -27.75
CA GLU A 289 -4.27 3.13 -27.61
C GLU A 289 -5.08 4.17 -26.80
N ASP A 290 -6.41 4.11 -26.96
CA ASP A 290 -7.32 4.85 -26.06
C ASP A 290 -7.40 4.18 -24.69
N ALA A 291 -7.15 4.97 -23.66
CA ALA A 291 -7.17 4.52 -22.26
C ALA A 291 -8.37 4.99 -21.46
N TYR A 292 -9.26 5.79 -22.03
CA TYR A 292 -10.42 6.30 -21.28
C TYR A 292 -11.27 5.18 -20.68
N GLY A 293 -11.62 5.32 -19.41
CA GLY A 293 -12.38 4.34 -18.67
C GLY A 293 -11.60 3.10 -18.21
N LYS A 294 -10.35 2.93 -18.65
CA LYS A 294 -9.49 1.85 -18.18
C LYS A 294 -8.96 2.16 -16.78
N HIS A 295 -8.80 1.13 -15.96
CA HIS A 295 -8.13 1.22 -14.68
C HIS A 295 -6.62 1.14 -14.89
N ILE A 296 -5.87 2.09 -14.35
CA ILE A 296 -4.41 2.12 -14.42
C ILE A 296 -3.80 2.19 -13.02
N LYS A 297 -2.55 1.70 -12.94
CA LYS A 297 -1.72 1.76 -11.75
C LYS A 297 -0.41 2.43 -12.08
N VAL A 298 -0.23 3.65 -11.59
CA VAL A 298 0.98 4.46 -11.79
C VAL A 298 1.94 4.21 -10.63
N LYS A 299 3.10 3.63 -10.93
CA LYS A 299 4.19 3.33 -9.99
C LYS A 299 5.21 4.46 -10.06
N LEU A 300 5.42 5.18 -8.97
CA LEU A 300 6.37 6.29 -8.89
C LEU A 300 7.75 5.76 -8.49
N LEU A 301 8.77 6.08 -9.28
CA LEU A 301 10.12 5.55 -9.06
C LEU A 301 11.11 6.60 -8.59
N HIS A 302 11.07 7.80 -9.17
CA HIS A 302 12.01 8.87 -8.86
C HIS A 302 11.32 10.23 -8.98
N PHE A 303 11.60 11.15 -8.05
CA PHE A 303 11.19 12.56 -8.14
C PHE A 303 12.14 13.31 -9.05
N ILE A 304 11.66 13.85 -10.16
CA ILE A 304 12.49 14.55 -11.14
C ILE A 304 12.66 16.02 -10.75
N ARG A 305 11.53 16.72 -10.51
CA ARG A 305 11.51 18.16 -10.19
C ARG A 305 10.14 18.61 -9.67
N PRO A 306 10.07 19.77 -8.98
CA PRO A 306 8.79 20.40 -8.63
C PRO A 306 8.07 20.94 -9.89
N GLU A 307 6.78 21.30 -9.71
CA GLU A 307 6.02 22.01 -10.74
C GLU A 307 6.67 23.36 -11.08
N MET A 308 6.62 23.74 -12.35
CA MET A 308 7.19 24.97 -12.87
C MET A 308 6.16 25.69 -13.74
N LYS A 309 6.23 27.03 -13.78
CA LYS A 309 5.51 27.84 -14.75
C LYS A 309 6.39 28.06 -15.98
N PHE A 310 5.81 28.02 -17.17
CA PHE A 310 6.51 28.20 -18.43
C PHE A 310 6.02 29.47 -19.12
N GLU A 311 6.94 30.22 -19.72
CA GLU A 311 6.64 31.46 -20.44
C GLU A 311 6.04 31.20 -21.82
N SER A 312 6.27 30.03 -22.39
CA SER A 312 5.75 29.62 -23.70
C SER A 312 5.45 28.13 -23.79
N ILE A 313 4.68 27.74 -24.79
CA ILE A 313 4.38 26.33 -25.11
C ILE A 313 5.67 25.59 -25.54
N GLU A 314 6.55 26.27 -26.24
CA GLU A 314 7.84 25.73 -26.71
C GLU A 314 8.75 25.41 -25.52
N ALA A 315 8.81 26.30 -24.52
CA ALA A 315 9.56 26.08 -23.28
C ALA A 315 9.01 24.88 -22.50
N LEU A 316 7.68 24.75 -22.41
CA LEU A 316 7.03 23.58 -21.80
C LEU A 316 7.37 22.29 -22.56
N SER A 317 7.24 22.27 -23.89
CA SER A 317 7.54 21.08 -24.71
C SER A 317 8.99 20.63 -24.54
N LYS A 318 9.95 21.57 -24.58
CA LYS A 318 11.36 21.27 -24.38
C LYS A 318 11.64 20.68 -23.00
N GLN A 319 10.97 21.19 -21.96
CA GLN A 319 11.13 20.64 -20.61
C GLN A 319 10.53 19.23 -20.51
N MET A 320 9.36 19.01 -21.10
CA MET A 320 8.73 17.67 -21.11
C MET A 320 9.60 16.64 -21.86
N GLU A 321 10.27 17.04 -22.96
CA GLU A 321 11.25 16.18 -23.66
C GLU A 321 12.44 15.85 -22.77
N SER A 322 12.97 16.83 -22.03
CA SER A 322 14.05 16.63 -21.06
C SER A 322 13.65 15.68 -19.93
N ASP A 323 12.45 15.86 -19.36
CA ASP A 323 11.89 14.98 -18.32
C ASP A 323 11.72 13.54 -18.85
N ALA A 324 11.26 13.40 -20.11
CA ALA A 324 11.11 12.10 -20.73
C ALA A 324 12.45 11.41 -20.97
N GLN A 325 13.47 12.14 -21.43
CA GLN A 325 14.83 11.59 -21.58
C GLN A 325 15.41 11.15 -20.25
N PHE A 326 15.27 11.98 -19.20
CA PHE A 326 15.69 11.63 -17.85
C PHE A 326 14.98 10.36 -17.38
N SER A 327 13.64 10.31 -17.51
CA SER A 327 12.86 9.14 -17.11
C SER A 327 13.31 7.87 -17.84
N LYS A 328 13.50 7.93 -19.17
CA LYS A 328 14.01 6.81 -19.96
C LYS A 328 15.36 6.33 -19.45
N SER A 329 16.29 7.24 -19.14
CA SER A 329 17.60 6.87 -18.60
C SER A 329 17.51 6.16 -17.25
N MET A 330 16.60 6.59 -16.36
CA MET A 330 16.36 5.98 -15.06
C MET A 330 15.69 4.60 -15.18
N LEU A 331 14.83 4.42 -16.19
CA LEU A 331 14.11 3.17 -16.45
C LEU A 331 14.93 2.18 -17.28
N MET A 332 16.11 2.57 -17.77
CA MET A 332 16.96 1.78 -18.68
C MET A 332 16.23 1.38 -19.98
N LEU A 333 15.41 2.30 -20.52
CA LEU A 333 14.63 2.16 -21.75
C LEU A 333 15.31 2.87 -22.93
#